data_c639bfe0d67e15f0c9917f0749cede1b
#
_entry.id   c639bfe0d67e15f0c9917f0749cede1b
#
_cell.length_a   1.000
_cell.length_b   1.000
_cell.length_c   1.000
_cell.angle_alpha   90.00
_cell.angle_beta   90.00
_cell.angle_gamma   90.00
#
_symmetry.space_group_name_H-M   'P 1'
#
loop_
_entity.id
_entity.type
_entity.pdbx_description
1 polymer ?
#
loop_
_entity_poly.entity_id
_entity_poly.type
_entity_poly.pdbx_seq_one_letter_code
_entity_poly.pdbx_strand_id
1 'polypeptide(L)'
;MAVDERISLLRSRMQSISKSGDFSLDSNCKTADKNIIPLSDPLSHVLPWGGLPRGMIVESTIAPLLAILFIAQVSGSGRRVGVVGWPDLNYAGVLGYGGCYERIFAVPQQERTSLRVVTALAHGCDLVITRAGPTPRTYTPLQTQRFRNSLRSDAGCVIMMGDHVVSPAARLASAVVGYHGIGKGTGRIKAVEITVTGIAKGFYRTSRVIVGKHIAPAAEKTTMKVV
;
A
#
# COMPACT_ATOMS: atom_id res chain seq x y z
N MET A 1 2.90 -51.82 -8.78
CA MET A 1 2.83 -50.65 -7.89
C MET A 1 1.46 -50.04 -8.02
N ALA A 2 0.68 -50.16 -6.95
CA ALA A 2 -0.76 -49.93 -6.97
C ALA A 2 -1.12 -48.45 -7.06
N VAL A 3 -2.23 -48.15 -7.72
CA VAL A 3 -2.82 -46.81 -7.88
C VAL A 3 -3.03 -46.14 -6.52
N ASP A 4 -3.31 -46.92 -5.48
CA ASP A 4 -3.53 -46.43 -4.11
C ASP A 4 -2.28 -45.81 -3.46
N GLU A 5 -1.09 -46.30 -3.78
CA GLU A 5 0.17 -45.72 -3.27
C GLU A 5 0.46 -44.34 -3.87
N ARG A 6 0.13 -44.13 -5.12
CA ARG A 6 0.23 -42.82 -5.79
C ARG A 6 -0.79 -41.82 -5.24
N ILE A 7 -1.99 -42.26 -4.93
CA ILE A 7 -3.05 -41.42 -4.33
C ILE A 7 -2.68 -41.01 -2.91
N SER A 8 -2.12 -41.90 -2.12
CA SER A 8 -1.65 -41.59 -0.76
C SER A 8 -0.50 -40.58 -0.76
N LEU A 9 0.44 -40.72 -1.71
CA LEU A 9 1.57 -39.82 -1.88
C LEU A 9 1.14 -38.45 -2.37
N LEU A 10 0.12 -38.36 -3.23
CA LEU A 10 -0.48 -37.09 -3.64
C LEU A 10 -1.24 -36.43 -2.50
N ARG A 11 -1.98 -37.19 -1.70
CA ARG A 11 -2.69 -36.66 -0.52
C ARG A 11 -1.72 -36.12 0.53
N SER A 12 -0.60 -36.79 0.79
CA SER A 12 0.40 -36.31 1.72
C SER A 12 1.08 -35.03 1.23
N ARG A 13 1.36 -34.92 -0.08
CA ARG A 13 1.88 -33.69 -0.69
C ARG A 13 0.86 -32.55 -0.68
N MET A 14 -0.41 -32.82 -0.91
CA MET A 14 -1.46 -31.80 -0.79
C MET A 14 -1.64 -31.33 0.66
N GLN A 15 -1.52 -32.22 1.65
CA GLN A 15 -1.55 -31.84 3.06
C GLN A 15 -0.32 -31.02 3.49
N SER A 16 0.86 -31.28 2.93
CA SER A 16 2.04 -30.44 3.20
C SER A 16 1.92 -29.05 2.58
N ILE A 17 1.25 -28.93 1.42
CA ILE A 17 0.97 -27.63 0.77
C ILE A 17 -0.13 -26.87 1.52
N SER A 18 -1.14 -27.55 2.05
CA SER A 18 -2.19 -26.88 2.85
C SER A 18 -1.72 -26.48 4.25
N LYS A 19 -0.75 -27.19 4.85
CA LYS A 19 -0.13 -26.76 6.11
C LYS A 19 0.79 -25.56 5.99
N SER A 20 1.30 -25.24 4.80
CA SER A 20 2.02 -23.98 4.56
C SER A 20 1.08 -22.77 4.36
N GLY A 21 -0.22 -22.98 4.41
CA GLY A 21 -1.26 -21.95 4.30
C GLY A 21 -1.97 -21.57 5.59
N ASP A 22 -1.61 -22.16 6.71
CA ASP A 22 -2.13 -21.76 8.02
C ASP A 22 -1.36 -20.54 8.54
N PHE A 23 -1.79 -19.36 8.12
CA PHE A 23 -1.43 -18.10 8.74
C PHE A 23 -2.16 -17.99 10.08
N SER A 24 -1.58 -18.54 11.13
CA SER A 24 -1.95 -18.22 12.50
C SER A 24 -1.71 -16.73 12.75
N LEU A 25 -2.77 -16.04 13.12
CA LEU A 25 -2.78 -14.65 13.58
C LEU A 25 -2.15 -14.57 14.99
N ASP A 26 -0.87 -14.89 15.13
CA ASP A 26 -0.14 -14.60 16.35
C ASP A 26 0.49 -13.22 16.27
N SER A 27 0.00 -12.36 17.15
CA SER A 27 0.35 -10.97 17.39
C SER A 27 1.75 -10.79 17.99
N ASN A 28 2.79 -11.41 17.41
CA ASN A 28 4.17 -11.15 17.85
C ASN A 28 5.19 -11.45 16.73
N CYS A 29 5.08 -10.75 15.59
CA CYS A 29 6.05 -10.92 14.50
C CYS A 29 7.17 -9.90 14.60
N LYS A 30 8.24 -10.28 15.32
CA LYS A 30 9.57 -9.65 15.22
C LYS A 30 10.53 -10.56 14.46
N THR A 31 10.16 -11.02 13.29
CA THR A 31 11.09 -11.49 12.25
C THR A 31 10.76 -10.73 10.99
N ALA A 32 11.67 -9.85 10.57
CA ALA A 32 11.52 -9.11 9.32
C ALA A 32 11.48 -10.12 8.17
N ASP A 33 10.29 -10.49 7.76
CA ASP A 33 10.06 -11.36 6.62
C ASP A 33 10.64 -10.63 5.39
N LYS A 34 11.62 -11.24 4.72
CA LYS A 34 12.30 -10.66 3.55
C LYS A 34 11.32 -10.25 2.43
N ASN A 35 10.10 -10.79 2.48
CA ASN A 35 9.04 -10.55 1.52
C ASN A 35 8.15 -9.35 1.86
N ILE A 36 8.40 -8.63 2.95
CA ILE A 36 7.58 -7.49 3.37
C ILE A 36 8.44 -6.24 3.46
N ILE A 37 7.93 -5.14 2.94
CA ILE A 37 8.50 -3.81 3.12
C ILE A 37 7.82 -3.22 4.35
N PRO A 38 8.51 -3.11 5.49
CA PRO A 38 7.90 -2.65 6.73
C PRO A 38 7.41 -1.21 6.59
N LEU A 39 6.28 -0.92 7.20
CA LEU A 39 5.73 0.42 7.33
C LEU A 39 5.75 0.83 8.81
N SER A 40 5.86 2.12 9.05
CA SER A 40 5.75 2.68 10.39
C SER A 40 4.28 2.91 10.75
N ASP A 41 3.99 2.94 12.05
CA ASP A 41 2.66 3.28 12.54
C ASP A 41 2.25 4.70 12.14
N PRO A 42 0.97 4.90 11.87
CA PRO A 42 -0.16 3.97 11.96
C PRO A 42 -0.43 3.15 10.69
N LEU A 43 0.39 3.28 9.62
CA LEU A 43 0.17 2.59 8.34
C LEU A 43 0.50 1.09 8.40
N SER A 44 1.37 0.68 9.33
CA SER A 44 1.68 -0.74 9.58
C SER A 44 0.43 -1.56 9.91
N HIS A 45 -0.55 -0.96 10.59
CA HIS A 45 -1.77 -1.64 11.01
C HIS A 45 -2.84 -1.77 9.92
N VAL A 46 -2.66 -1.08 8.78
CA VAL A 46 -3.67 -1.08 7.68
C VAL A 46 -3.61 -2.34 6.84
N LEU A 47 -2.48 -3.04 6.87
CA LEU A 47 -2.27 -4.28 6.12
C LEU A 47 -1.98 -5.44 7.06
N PRO A 48 -2.42 -6.67 6.73
CA PRO A 48 -2.26 -7.83 7.61
C PRO A 48 -0.80 -8.20 7.88
N TRP A 49 0.10 -7.79 7.00
CA TRP A 49 1.53 -8.12 7.07
C TRP A 49 2.36 -7.08 7.83
N GLY A 50 1.75 -6.01 8.35
CA GLY A 50 2.50 -4.89 8.97
C GLY A 50 3.33 -4.06 7.97
N GLY A 51 3.12 -4.26 6.68
CA GLY A 51 3.86 -3.61 5.60
C GLY A 51 3.35 -3.97 4.22
N LEU A 52 4.08 -3.57 3.19
CA LEU A 52 3.73 -3.82 1.79
C LEU A 52 4.34 -5.15 1.32
N PRO A 53 3.53 -6.07 0.78
CA PRO A 53 4.01 -7.37 0.32
C PRO A 53 4.77 -7.24 -1.00
N ARG A 54 6.00 -7.79 -1.07
CA ARG A 54 6.80 -7.83 -2.30
C ARG A 54 6.17 -8.74 -3.35
N GLY A 55 6.39 -8.43 -4.62
CA GLY A 55 5.89 -9.22 -5.74
C GLY A 55 4.36 -9.23 -5.87
N MET A 56 3.67 -8.39 -5.13
CA MET A 56 2.21 -8.36 -5.11
C MET A 56 1.65 -7.02 -5.57
N ILE A 57 0.38 -7.07 -5.98
CA ILE A 57 -0.37 -5.90 -6.43
C ILE A 57 -1.35 -5.51 -5.34
N VAL A 58 -1.28 -4.26 -4.91
CA VAL A 58 -2.22 -3.61 -4.00
C VAL A 58 -3.03 -2.60 -4.81
N GLU A 59 -4.35 -2.66 -4.70
CA GLU A 59 -5.25 -1.67 -5.31
C GLU A 59 -5.53 -0.56 -4.30
N SER A 60 -5.57 0.69 -4.74
CA SER A 60 -5.90 1.82 -3.87
C SER A 60 -6.78 2.83 -4.58
N THR A 61 -7.62 3.53 -3.83
CA THR A 61 -8.22 4.78 -4.31
C THR A 61 -7.13 5.80 -4.61
N ILE A 62 -7.41 6.76 -5.51
CA ILE A 62 -6.48 7.86 -5.77
C ILE A 62 -6.42 8.74 -4.52
N ALA A 63 -5.30 8.70 -3.82
CA ALA A 63 -5.08 9.41 -2.56
C ALA A 63 -3.66 10.00 -2.51
N PRO A 64 -3.45 11.25 -2.95
CA PRO A 64 -2.12 11.87 -3.02
C PRO A 64 -1.39 11.89 -1.69
N LEU A 65 -2.08 12.17 -0.59
CA LEU A 65 -1.48 12.19 0.75
C LEU A 65 -0.99 10.79 1.17
N LEU A 66 -1.78 9.76 0.88
CA LEU A 66 -1.38 8.38 1.17
C LEU A 66 -0.18 7.95 0.32
N ALA A 67 -0.14 8.35 -0.96
CA ALA A 67 1.00 8.10 -1.84
C ALA A 67 2.27 8.75 -1.27
N ILE A 68 2.21 10.02 -0.87
CA ILE A 68 3.33 10.76 -0.28
C ILE A 68 3.85 10.04 0.97
N LEU A 69 2.96 9.56 1.84
CA LEU A 69 3.35 8.84 3.05
C LEU A 69 4.06 7.52 2.75
N PHE A 70 3.56 6.72 1.79
CA PHE A 70 4.23 5.50 1.37
C PHE A 70 5.60 5.78 0.75
N ILE A 71 5.68 6.76 -0.14
CA ILE A 71 6.94 7.17 -0.77
C ILE A 71 7.94 7.62 0.29
N ALA A 72 7.51 8.47 1.24
CA ALA A 72 8.37 8.98 2.29
C ALA A 72 8.91 7.86 3.19
N GLN A 73 8.05 6.97 3.68
CA GLN A 73 8.48 5.87 4.55
C GLN A 73 9.42 4.90 3.85
N VAL A 74 9.09 4.52 2.60
CA VAL A 74 9.90 3.55 1.86
C VAL A 74 11.23 4.16 1.43
N SER A 75 11.24 5.37 0.86
CA SER A 75 12.49 6.03 0.44
C SER A 75 13.35 6.43 1.63
N GLY A 76 12.75 6.91 2.73
CA GLY A 76 13.45 7.24 3.96
C GLY A 76 14.09 6.03 4.65
N SER A 77 13.55 4.83 4.47
CA SER A 77 14.16 3.59 4.95
C SER A 77 15.31 3.08 4.05
N GLY A 78 15.75 3.87 3.09
CA GLY A 78 16.85 3.54 2.20
C GLY A 78 16.47 2.70 0.98
N ARG A 79 15.18 2.46 0.73
CA ARG A 79 14.66 1.67 -0.38
C ARG A 79 14.32 2.54 -1.60
N ARG A 80 14.26 1.91 -2.77
CA ARG A 80 13.95 2.59 -4.04
C ARG A 80 12.46 2.60 -4.30
N VAL A 81 11.96 3.74 -4.80
CA VAL A 81 10.54 3.94 -5.11
C VAL A 81 10.40 4.41 -6.55
N GLY A 82 9.56 3.73 -7.32
CA GLY A 82 9.11 4.15 -8.65
C GLY A 82 7.75 4.83 -8.57
N VAL A 83 7.58 5.97 -9.24
CA VAL A 83 6.29 6.66 -9.38
C VAL A 83 5.99 6.81 -10.86
N VAL A 84 4.84 6.28 -11.30
CA VAL A 84 4.46 6.27 -12.72
C VAL A 84 3.15 7.01 -12.93
N GLY A 85 3.14 7.93 -13.89
CA GLY A 85 1.93 8.64 -14.31
C GLY A 85 1.43 9.68 -13.31
N TRP A 86 2.31 10.22 -12.48
CA TRP A 86 1.92 11.22 -11.47
C TRP A 86 2.82 12.46 -11.48
N PRO A 87 2.81 13.26 -12.56
CA PRO A 87 3.69 14.42 -12.68
C PRO A 87 3.34 15.55 -11.70
N ASP A 88 2.07 15.64 -11.29
CA ASP A 88 1.52 16.67 -10.39
C ASP A 88 1.55 16.25 -8.90
N LEU A 89 2.22 15.15 -8.55
CA LEU A 89 2.38 14.76 -7.15
C LEU A 89 3.28 15.75 -6.42
N ASN A 90 2.87 16.18 -5.23
CA ASN A 90 3.68 17.07 -4.41
C ASN A 90 4.88 16.36 -3.79
N TYR A 91 5.97 16.22 -4.56
CA TYR A 91 7.19 15.59 -4.08
C TYR A 91 7.85 16.37 -2.93
N ALA A 92 7.64 17.70 -2.81
CA ALA A 92 8.15 18.45 -1.66
C ALA A 92 7.58 17.94 -0.33
N GLY A 93 6.35 17.43 -0.34
CA GLY A 93 5.75 16.78 0.81
C GLY A 93 6.50 15.52 1.27
N VAL A 94 7.14 14.80 0.35
CA VAL A 94 7.89 13.58 0.68
C VAL A 94 9.07 13.88 1.60
N LEU A 95 9.81 14.96 1.33
CA LEU A 95 10.90 15.40 2.23
C LEU A 95 10.38 15.79 3.61
N GLY A 96 9.23 16.48 3.65
CA GLY A 96 8.60 16.89 4.91
C GLY A 96 8.25 15.71 5.84
N TYR A 97 8.12 14.51 5.28
CA TYR A 97 7.85 13.26 6.02
C TYR A 97 9.06 12.32 6.10
N GLY A 98 10.27 12.84 5.89
CA GLY A 98 11.51 12.08 6.06
C GLY A 98 11.87 11.18 4.87
N GLY A 99 11.28 11.41 3.71
CA GLY A 99 11.64 10.70 2.48
C GLY A 99 12.94 11.21 1.86
N CYS A 100 13.49 10.43 0.93
CA CYS A 100 14.74 10.69 0.24
C CYS A 100 14.50 10.77 -1.27
N TYR A 101 14.76 11.92 -1.91
CA TYR A 101 14.55 12.11 -3.35
C TYR A 101 15.47 11.28 -4.22
N GLU A 102 16.71 11.08 -3.80
CA GLU A 102 17.70 10.32 -4.56
C GLU A 102 17.27 8.86 -4.81
N ARG A 103 16.25 8.41 -4.09
CA ARG A 103 15.71 7.06 -4.19
C ARG A 103 14.37 6.98 -4.91
N ILE A 104 13.92 8.09 -5.50
CA ILE A 104 12.63 8.19 -6.19
C ILE A 104 12.89 8.27 -7.69
N PHE A 105 12.29 7.36 -8.43
CA PHE A 105 12.32 7.31 -9.90
C PHE A 105 10.93 7.69 -10.41
N ALA A 106 10.77 8.93 -10.84
CA ALA A 106 9.53 9.42 -11.41
C ALA A 106 9.53 9.22 -12.91
N VAL A 107 8.54 8.51 -13.42
CA VAL A 107 8.28 8.35 -14.85
C VAL A 107 7.03 9.15 -15.19
N PRO A 108 7.18 10.35 -15.77
CA PRO A 108 6.04 11.12 -16.24
C PRO A 108 5.36 10.36 -17.37
N GLN A 109 4.06 10.26 -17.31
CA GLN A 109 3.30 9.56 -18.34
C GLN A 109 2.46 10.55 -19.12
N GLN A 110 2.44 10.39 -20.43
CA GLN A 110 1.68 11.29 -21.29
C GLN A 110 0.23 10.86 -21.50
N GLU A 111 -0.06 9.57 -21.69
CA GLU A 111 -1.44 9.14 -21.96
C GLU A 111 -1.90 7.84 -21.27
N ARG A 112 -1.03 6.84 -21.11
CA ARG A 112 -1.42 5.51 -20.58
C ARG A 112 -0.28 4.85 -19.81
N THR A 113 -0.53 4.42 -18.57
CA THR A 113 0.43 3.59 -17.83
C THR A 113 0.63 2.24 -18.53
N SER A 114 1.83 2.01 -19.04
CA SER A 114 2.19 0.71 -19.61
C SER A 114 2.56 -0.24 -18.48
N LEU A 115 1.87 -1.39 -18.37
CA LEU A 115 2.24 -2.42 -17.41
C LEU A 115 3.68 -2.92 -17.59
N ARG A 116 4.24 -2.80 -18.81
CA ARG A 116 5.66 -3.13 -19.07
C ARG A 116 6.61 -2.19 -18.32
N VAL A 117 6.32 -0.89 -18.29
CA VAL A 117 7.11 0.08 -17.52
C VAL A 117 6.99 -0.20 -16.02
N VAL A 118 5.78 -0.47 -15.55
CA VAL A 118 5.55 -0.81 -14.14
C VAL A 118 6.30 -2.07 -13.75
N THR A 119 6.27 -3.12 -14.59
CA THR A 119 7.02 -4.36 -14.35
C THR A 119 8.53 -4.10 -14.32
N ALA A 120 9.06 -3.36 -15.28
CA ALA A 120 10.49 -3.05 -15.32
C ALA A 120 10.95 -2.30 -14.06
N LEU A 121 10.17 -1.30 -13.63
CA LEU A 121 10.46 -0.58 -12.38
C LEU A 121 10.35 -1.48 -11.15
N ALA A 122 9.36 -2.38 -11.10
CA ALA A 122 9.16 -3.27 -9.95
C ALA A 122 10.34 -4.24 -9.75
N HIS A 123 11.08 -4.57 -10.80
CA HIS A 123 12.31 -5.36 -10.65
C HIS A 123 13.51 -4.54 -10.14
N GLY A 124 13.48 -3.21 -10.26
CA GLY A 124 14.55 -2.34 -9.78
C GLY A 124 14.23 -1.53 -8.53
N CYS A 125 12.95 -1.44 -8.17
CA CYS A 125 12.45 -0.68 -7.04
C CYS A 125 11.75 -1.59 -6.05
N ASP A 126 11.76 -1.19 -4.77
CA ASP A 126 11.05 -1.90 -3.71
C ASP A 126 9.54 -1.61 -3.73
N LEU A 127 9.17 -0.39 -4.10
CA LEU A 127 7.80 0.06 -4.23
C LEU A 127 7.61 0.74 -5.58
N VAL A 128 6.52 0.42 -6.27
CA VAL A 128 6.08 1.17 -7.46
C VAL A 128 4.65 1.64 -7.22
N ILE A 129 4.43 2.95 -7.36
CA ILE A 129 3.11 3.55 -7.28
C ILE A 129 2.71 4.04 -8.67
N THR A 130 1.53 3.63 -9.12
CA THR A 130 0.96 4.11 -10.38
C THR A 130 -0.31 4.90 -10.10
N ARG A 131 -0.55 5.95 -10.89
CA ARG A 131 -1.82 6.67 -10.91
C ARG A 131 -2.59 6.32 -12.17
N ALA A 132 -3.87 6.04 -12.03
CA ALA A 132 -4.78 5.93 -13.16
C ALA A 132 -4.83 7.25 -13.93
N GLY A 133 -4.98 7.15 -15.25
CA GLY A 133 -5.27 8.28 -16.10
C GLY A 133 -6.67 8.87 -15.84
N PRO A 134 -7.12 9.82 -16.67
CA PRO A 134 -8.46 10.43 -16.52
C PRO A 134 -9.59 9.39 -16.53
N THR A 135 -9.40 8.29 -17.24
CA THR A 135 -10.36 7.17 -17.25
C THR A 135 -9.73 5.97 -16.52
N PRO A 136 -10.23 5.62 -15.33
CA PRO A 136 -9.81 4.42 -14.61
C PRO A 136 -9.99 3.16 -15.47
N ARG A 137 -9.07 2.22 -15.36
CA ARG A 137 -9.12 0.95 -16.09
C ARG A 137 -9.50 -0.18 -15.18
N THR A 138 -10.26 -1.10 -15.73
CA THR A 138 -10.46 -2.41 -15.16
C THR A 138 -9.68 -3.41 -15.98
N TYR A 139 -8.67 -4.03 -15.37
CA TYR A 139 -7.88 -5.07 -16.03
C TYR A 139 -8.64 -6.39 -16.01
N THR A 140 -8.63 -7.08 -17.14
CA THR A 140 -9.26 -8.41 -17.24
C THR A 140 -8.52 -9.44 -16.37
N PRO A 141 -9.15 -10.56 -16.00
CA PRO A 141 -8.49 -11.63 -15.24
C PRO A 141 -7.18 -12.09 -15.88
N LEU A 142 -7.19 -12.26 -17.21
CA LEU A 142 -6.00 -12.69 -17.95
C LEU A 142 -4.87 -11.64 -17.91
N GLN A 143 -5.20 -10.35 -18.07
CA GLN A 143 -4.22 -9.27 -17.98
C GLN A 143 -3.64 -9.19 -16.57
N THR A 144 -4.48 -9.26 -15.55
CA THR A 144 -4.05 -9.24 -14.14
C THR A 144 -3.16 -10.44 -13.82
N GLN A 145 -3.51 -11.64 -14.31
CA GLN A 145 -2.71 -12.85 -14.09
C GLN A 145 -1.35 -12.76 -14.78
N ARG A 146 -1.31 -12.31 -16.05
CA ARG A 146 -0.05 -12.09 -16.78
C ARG A 146 0.84 -11.07 -16.05
N PHE A 147 0.27 -9.97 -15.59
CA PHE A 147 0.99 -8.96 -14.83
C PHE A 147 1.51 -9.51 -13.50
N ARG A 148 0.68 -10.23 -12.75
CA ARG A 148 1.10 -10.89 -11.50
C ARG A 148 2.24 -11.89 -11.75
N ASN A 149 2.15 -12.69 -12.81
CA ASN A 149 3.21 -13.64 -13.16
C ASN A 149 4.51 -12.95 -13.59
N SER A 150 4.44 -11.72 -14.12
CA SER A 150 5.63 -10.93 -14.46
C SER A 150 6.29 -10.30 -13.22
N LEU A 151 5.55 -10.16 -12.12
CA LEU A 151 6.08 -9.74 -10.83
C LEU A 151 6.58 -10.99 -10.10
N ARG A 152 7.89 -11.22 -10.13
CA ARG A 152 8.51 -12.32 -9.39
C ARG A 152 8.49 -12.00 -7.88
N SER A 153 8.75 -13.01 -7.06
CA SER A 153 8.79 -12.88 -5.59
C SER A 153 9.84 -11.87 -5.08
N ASP A 154 10.85 -11.58 -5.88
CA ASP A 154 11.90 -10.59 -5.60
C ASP A 154 11.55 -9.17 -6.10
N ALA A 155 10.49 -9.01 -6.89
CA ALA A 155 10.02 -7.70 -7.34
C ALA A 155 9.47 -6.88 -6.16
N GLY A 156 9.44 -5.56 -6.33
CA GLY A 156 8.82 -4.66 -5.38
C GLY A 156 7.30 -4.81 -5.33
N CYS A 157 6.69 -4.20 -4.33
CA CYS A 157 5.24 -4.05 -4.25
C CYS A 157 4.76 -3.06 -5.31
N VAL A 158 3.64 -3.35 -5.97
CA VAL A 158 2.99 -2.41 -6.90
C VAL A 158 1.68 -1.94 -6.30
N ILE A 159 1.55 -0.61 -6.09
CA ILE A 159 0.30 0.02 -5.68
C ILE A 159 -0.33 0.69 -6.90
N MET A 160 -1.50 0.20 -7.30
CA MET A 160 -2.27 0.76 -8.41
C MET A 160 -3.35 1.69 -7.84
N MET A 161 -3.18 3.00 -8.04
CA MET A 161 -4.12 4.01 -7.53
C MET A 161 -5.12 4.42 -8.62
N GLY A 162 -6.36 4.07 -8.39
CA GLY A 162 -7.51 4.39 -9.25
C GLY A 162 -7.80 3.39 -10.34
N ASP A 163 -6.88 2.52 -10.70
CA ASP A 163 -7.15 1.39 -11.60
C ASP A 163 -7.63 0.16 -10.83
N HIS A 164 -8.44 -0.69 -11.47
CA HIS A 164 -9.01 -1.89 -10.87
C HIS A 164 -8.36 -3.16 -11.41
N VAL A 165 -7.93 -4.03 -10.49
CA VAL A 165 -7.38 -5.35 -10.82
C VAL A 165 -8.22 -6.47 -10.19
N VAL A 166 -8.22 -7.62 -10.83
CA VAL A 166 -8.94 -8.79 -10.31
C VAL A 166 -8.11 -9.43 -9.19
N SER A 167 -8.74 -9.62 -8.03
CA SER A 167 -8.14 -10.26 -6.84
C SER A 167 -6.77 -9.67 -6.44
N PRO A 168 -6.68 -8.37 -6.12
CA PRO A 168 -5.47 -7.78 -5.58
C PRO A 168 -5.12 -8.44 -4.22
N ALA A 169 -3.86 -8.35 -3.80
CA ALA A 169 -3.45 -8.84 -2.49
C ALA A 169 -4.17 -8.11 -1.35
N ALA A 170 -4.35 -6.80 -1.52
CA ALA A 170 -5.16 -5.96 -0.64
C ALA A 170 -5.78 -4.80 -1.43
N ARG A 171 -6.83 -4.23 -0.88
CA ARG A 171 -7.42 -2.96 -1.29
C ARG A 171 -7.26 -1.92 -0.21
N LEU A 172 -6.85 -0.74 -0.60
CA LEU A 172 -6.73 0.42 0.28
C LEU A 172 -7.74 1.49 -0.15
N ALA A 173 -8.43 2.05 0.81
CA ALA A 173 -9.26 3.22 0.63
C ALA A 173 -8.79 4.31 1.58
N SER A 174 -8.71 5.55 1.09
CA SER A 174 -8.37 6.70 1.92
C SER A 174 -9.41 7.81 1.74
N ALA A 175 -9.81 8.42 2.86
CA ALA A 175 -10.71 9.55 2.89
C ALA A 175 -10.22 10.60 3.86
N VAL A 176 -10.38 11.88 3.50
CA VAL A 176 -10.14 13.01 4.42
C VAL A 176 -11.32 13.10 5.37
N VAL A 177 -11.02 13.08 6.67
CA VAL A 177 -12.06 13.15 7.72
C VAL A 177 -11.99 14.41 8.56
N GLY A 178 -10.88 15.16 8.51
CA GLY A 178 -10.77 16.40 9.26
C GLY A 178 -9.61 17.30 8.81
N TYR A 179 -9.74 18.56 9.18
CA TYR A 179 -8.70 19.56 8.98
C TYR A 179 -8.40 20.20 10.34
N HIS A 180 -7.11 20.29 10.66
CA HIS A 180 -6.63 20.89 11.91
C HIS A 180 -6.04 22.28 11.66
N GLY A 181 -6.25 23.18 12.62
CA GLY A 181 -5.70 24.55 12.57
C GLY A 181 -6.62 25.59 11.97
N ILE A 182 -7.85 25.22 11.59
CA ILE A 182 -8.90 26.16 11.21
C ILE A 182 -9.75 26.43 12.44
N GLY A 183 -9.90 27.71 12.81
CA GLY A 183 -10.77 28.17 13.89
C GLY A 183 -11.59 29.35 13.45
N LYS A 184 -12.58 29.76 14.27
CA LYS A 184 -13.39 30.95 14.00
C LYS A 184 -12.49 32.19 14.02
N GLY A 185 -12.32 32.85 12.86
CA GLY A 185 -11.44 34.02 12.72
C GLY A 185 -9.93 33.72 12.53
N THR A 186 -9.52 32.47 12.51
CA THR A 186 -8.12 32.08 12.22
C THR A 186 -8.09 30.97 11.17
N GLY A 187 -7.43 31.22 10.04
CA GLY A 187 -7.62 30.40 8.86
C GLY A 187 -6.35 29.81 8.24
N ARG A 188 -5.61 28.90 8.92
CA ARG A 188 -4.54 28.16 8.27
C ARG A 188 -4.64 26.67 8.60
N ILE A 189 -4.80 25.84 7.57
CA ILE A 189 -4.70 24.40 7.71
C ILE A 189 -3.26 24.07 8.15
N LYS A 190 -3.09 23.41 9.30
CA LYS A 190 -1.82 22.95 9.82
C LYS A 190 -1.62 21.45 9.62
N ALA A 191 -2.72 20.68 9.66
CA ALA A 191 -2.69 19.26 9.37
C ALA A 191 -4.03 18.79 8.76
N VAL A 192 -3.98 17.68 8.06
CA VAL A 192 -5.13 16.99 7.47
C VAL A 192 -5.21 15.62 8.12
N GLU A 193 -6.38 15.26 8.60
CA GLU A 193 -6.65 13.93 9.13
C GLU A 193 -7.27 13.08 8.04
N ILE A 194 -6.64 11.94 7.76
CA ILE A 194 -7.15 10.96 6.80
C ILE A 194 -7.42 9.64 7.52
N THR A 195 -8.47 8.97 7.12
CA THR A 195 -8.67 7.55 7.43
C THR A 195 -8.12 6.72 6.28
N VAL A 196 -7.43 5.64 6.63
CA VAL A 196 -6.95 4.65 5.66
C VAL A 196 -7.53 3.30 6.06
N THR A 197 -8.29 2.71 5.16
CA THR A 197 -8.92 1.40 5.35
C THR A 197 -8.23 0.38 4.46
N GLY A 198 -7.76 -0.71 5.05
CA GLY A 198 -7.18 -1.84 4.35
C GLY A 198 -8.11 -3.05 4.38
N ILE A 199 -8.31 -3.65 3.21
CA ILE A 199 -9.14 -4.85 3.01
C ILE A 199 -8.28 -5.90 2.32
N ALA A 200 -8.10 -7.04 2.95
CA ALA A 200 -7.47 -8.22 2.38
C ALA A 200 -8.28 -9.46 2.75
N LYS A 201 -7.90 -10.64 2.24
CA LYS A 201 -8.64 -11.87 2.53
C LYS A 201 -8.72 -12.11 4.05
N GLY A 202 -9.94 -12.07 4.60
CA GLY A 202 -10.17 -12.24 6.05
C GLY A 202 -9.70 -11.10 6.94
N PHE A 203 -9.30 -9.96 6.36
CA PHE A 203 -8.75 -8.82 7.10
C PHE A 203 -9.45 -7.53 6.70
N TYR A 204 -9.88 -6.76 7.69
CA TYR A 204 -10.45 -5.42 7.54
C TYR A 204 -9.98 -4.55 8.71
N ARG A 205 -9.24 -3.49 8.42
CA ARG A 205 -8.82 -2.52 9.42
C ARG A 205 -8.82 -1.10 8.88
N THR A 206 -9.11 -0.17 9.77
CA THR A 206 -9.06 1.26 9.50
C THR A 206 -8.13 1.92 10.51
N SER A 207 -7.21 2.75 10.01
CA SER A 207 -6.33 3.57 10.82
C SER A 207 -6.53 5.04 10.50
N ARG A 208 -6.34 5.91 11.49
CA ARG A 208 -6.32 7.36 11.31
C ARG A 208 -4.89 7.85 11.26
N VAL A 209 -4.63 8.72 10.30
CA VAL A 209 -3.30 9.30 10.06
C VAL A 209 -3.44 10.81 10.00
N ILE A 210 -2.69 11.50 10.82
CA ILE A 210 -2.61 12.97 10.79
C ILE A 210 -1.41 13.35 9.95
N VAL A 211 -1.65 14.06 8.87
CA VAL A 211 -0.66 14.49 7.87
C VAL A 211 -0.47 15.99 7.99
N GLY A 212 0.69 16.44 8.47
CA GLY A 212 0.98 17.86 8.69
C GLY A 212 2.03 18.10 9.78
N LYS A 213 2.25 19.35 10.19
CA LYS A 213 3.11 19.67 11.32
C LYS A 213 2.50 19.09 12.59
N HIS A 214 3.33 18.43 13.39
CA HIS A 214 2.97 17.82 14.66
C HIS A 214 2.16 18.81 15.52
N ILE A 215 0.87 18.62 15.61
CA ILE A 215 0.05 19.25 16.62
C ILE A 215 -0.03 18.19 17.73
N ALA A 216 0.54 18.48 18.89
CA ALA A 216 0.33 17.67 20.07
C ALA A 216 -1.18 17.38 20.21
N PRO A 217 -1.61 16.16 20.58
CA PRO A 217 -3.01 15.88 20.73
C PRO A 217 -3.61 16.90 21.69
N ALA A 218 -4.51 17.75 21.16
CA ALA A 218 -5.28 18.62 22.01
C ALA A 218 -6.05 17.74 22.97
N ALA A 219 -5.88 17.97 24.26
CA ALA A 219 -6.63 17.31 25.33
C ALA A 219 -8.12 17.24 24.91
N GLU A 220 -8.71 16.07 25.10
CA GLU A 220 -10.12 15.78 24.80
C GLU A 220 -10.99 16.94 25.25
N LYS A 221 -11.61 17.63 24.30
CA LYS A 221 -12.63 18.60 24.63
C LYS A 221 -13.84 17.82 25.12
N THR A 222 -14.04 17.83 26.42
CA THR A 222 -15.27 17.43 27.10
C THR A 222 -16.46 17.89 26.28
N THR A 223 -17.24 16.93 25.80
CA THR A 223 -18.51 17.18 25.12
C THR A 223 -19.47 17.75 26.17
N MET A 224 -19.80 19.04 26.12
CA MET A 224 -20.94 19.58 26.86
C MET A 224 -22.18 18.88 26.38
N LYS A 225 -22.80 18.08 27.23
CA LYS A 225 -24.18 17.68 27.07
C LYS A 225 -25.04 18.91 27.32
N VAL A 226 -25.75 19.35 26.31
CA VAL A 226 -26.89 20.28 26.50
C VAL A 226 -28.05 19.44 26.97
N VAL A 227 -28.57 19.80 28.14
CA VAL A 227 -29.82 19.30 28.71
C VAL A 227 -31.00 19.93 28.00
#